data_e8d872133ebe77dff2af3a95cd276466
#
_entry.id   e8d872133ebe77dff2af3a95cd276466
#
_cell.length_a   1.000
_cell.length_b   1.000
_cell.length_c   1.000
_cell.angle_alpha   90.00
_cell.angle_beta   90.00
_cell.angle_gamma   90.00
#
_symmetry.space_group_name_H-M   'P 1'
#
loop_
_entity.id
_entity.type
_entity.pdbx_description
1 polymer ?
#
loop_
_entity_poly.entity_id
_entity_poly.type
_entity_poly.pdbx_seq_one_letter_code
_entity_poly.pdbx_strand_id
1 'polypeptide(L)'
;AADKSYTIRFRIDGEVEEDRVREVLEGMIGVTLEQQTPQRVAHRRADKIRKRDVVSIENIEVDGNEAQILVRVQSGTYVKELIHSDGGRTVPSVAGLLEAECEVVSLDVEDVHAD
;
A
#
# COMPACT_ATOMS: atom_id res chain seq x y z
N ALA A 1 18.12 3.67 -7.40
CA ALA A 1 16.82 4.03 -7.93
C ALA A 1 16.12 5.00 -6.99
N ALA A 2 15.32 5.88 -7.54
CA ALA A 2 14.64 6.92 -6.77
C ALA A 2 13.39 6.38 -6.09
N ASP A 3 13.14 6.84 -4.85
CA ASP A 3 11.86 6.59 -4.20
C ASP A 3 10.75 7.34 -4.93
N LYS A 4 9.53 6.91 -4.74
CA LYS A 4 8.35 7.53 -5.34
C LYS A 4 7.29 7.78 -4.28
N SER A 5 6.56 8.89 -4.44
CA SER A 5 5.43 9.20 -3.57
C SER A 5 4.14 9.18 -4.36
N TYR A 6 3.10 8.66 -3.71
CA TYR A 6 1.78 8.51 -4.31
C TYR A 6 0.72 8.98 -3.34
N THR A 7 -0.32 9.61 -3.88
CA THR A 7 -1.58 9.79 -3.14
C THR A 7 -2.48 8.64 -3.50
N ILE A 8 -2.90 7.90 -2.48
CA ILE A 8 -3.78 6.75 -2.66
C ILE A 8 -5.05 6.95 -1.86
N ARG A 9 -6.18 6.80 -2.54
CA ARG A 9 -7.48 6.71 -1.88
C ARG A 9 -7.96 5.27 -1.99
N PHE A 10 -8.43 4.71 -0.88
CA PHE A 10 -8.91 3.34 -0.88
C PHE A 10 -10.12 3.19 0.03
N ARG A 11 -10.92 2.17 -0.27
CA ARG A 11 -12.11 1.82 0.49
C ARG A 11 -11.86 0.53 1.26
N ILE A 12 -12.36 0.50 2.49
CA ILE A 12 -12.24 -0.66 3.38
C ILE A 12 -13.62 -1.29 3.48
N ASP A 13 -13.71 -2.60 3.26
CA ASP A 13 -14.97 -3.33 3.33
C ASP A 13 -15.35 -3.55 4.80
N GLY A 14 -16.63 -3.32 5.12
CA GLY A 14 -17.13 -3.49 6.47
C GLY A 14 -16.93 -2.28 7.35
N GLU A 15 -17.16 -2.45 8.64
CA GLU A 15 -17.01 -1.38 9.62
C GLU A 15 -15.64 -1.45 10.25
N VAL A 16 -14.93 -0.32 10.25
CA VAL A 16 -13.62 -0.19 10.88
C VAL A 16 -13.56 1.09 11.69
N GLU A 17 -12.88 1.01 12.81
CA GLU A 17 -12.65 2.18 13.65
C GLU A 17 -11.54 3.03 13.03
N GLU A 18 -11.73 4.34 13.01
CA GLU A 18 -10.72 5.26 12.47
C GLU A 18 -9.36 5.09 13.15
N ASP A 19 -9.35 4.94 14.47
CA ASP A 19 -8.10 4.78 15.23
C ASP A 19 -7.35 3.52 14.80
N ARG A 20 -8.07 2.46 14.48
CA ARG A 20 -7.46 1.21 14.01
C ARG A 20 -6.83 1.39 12.64
N VAL A 21 -7.51 2.11 11.75
CA VAL A 21 -6.97 2.41 10.41
C VAL A 21 -5.67 3.21 10.54
N ARG A 22 -5.69 4.26 11.37
CA ARG A 22 -4.50 5.08 11.60
C ARG A 22 -3.35 4.26 12.20
N GLU A 23 -3.65 3.43 13.17
CA GLU A 23 -2.65 2.56 13.81
C GLU A 23 -1.98 1.64 12.79
N VAL A 24 -2.76 0.99 11.93
CA VAL A 24 -2.22 0.11 10.89
C VAL A 24 -1.35 0.89 9.92
N LEU A 25 -1.83 2.04 9.43
CA LEU A 25 -1.07 2.84 8.47
C LEU A 25 0.23 3.36 9.07
N GLU A 26 0.20 3.87 10.29
CA GLU A 26 1.40 4.35 10.97
C GLU A 26 2.38 3.20 11.23
N GLY A 27 1.85 2.02 11.54
CA GLY A 27 2.66 0.83 11.76
C GLY A 27 3.35 0.30 10.51
N MET A 28 2.91 0.72 9.33
CA MET A 28 3.54 0.33 8.07
C MET A 28 4.77 1.17 7.73
N ILE A 29 4.96 2.31 8.39
CA ILE A 29 6.12 3.18 8.13
C ILE A 29 7.41 2.45 8.51
N GLY A 30 8.35 2.39 7.58
CA GLY A 30 9.64 1.74 7.81
C GLY A 30 9.62 0.23 7.63
N VAL A 31 8.50 -0.34 7.24
CA VAL A 31 8.37 -1.79 7.07
C VAL A 31 8.90 -2.20 5.69
N THR A 32 9.58 -3.34 5.64
CA THR A 32 9.98 -3.96 4.38
C THR A 32 8.90 -4.94 3.96
N LEU A 33 8.29 -4.67 2.82
CA LEU A 33 7.30 -5.56 2.22
C LEU A 33 7.99 -6.71 1.49
N GLU A 34 7.36 -7.88 1.51
CA GLU A 34 7.68 -8.94 0.58
C GLU A 34 6.54 -9.01 -0.44
N GLN A 35 6.87 -8.74 -1.70
CA GLN A 35 5.86 -8.69 -2.77
C GLN A 35 6.17 -9.72 -3.83
N GLN A 36 5.32 -10.73 -3.92
CA GLN A 36 5.33 -11.66 -5.04
C GLN A 36 4.75 -10.91 -6.24
N THR A 37 5.22 -11.24 -7.44
CA THR A 37 4.73 -10.59 -8.67
C THR A 37 3.19 -10.58 -8.66
N PRO A 38 2.56 -9.40 -8.79
CA PRO A 38 1.09 -9.31 -8.74
C PRO A 38 0.41 -10.12 -9.83
N GLN A 39 -0.72 -10.72 -9.49
CA GLN A 39 -1.48 -11.52 -10.44
C GLN A 39 -1.84 -10.73 -11.69
N ARG A 40 -2.17 -9.44 -11.55
CA ARG A 40 -2.56 -8.58 -12.68
C ARG A 40 -1.47 -8.42 -13.74
N VAL A 41 -0.21 -8.66 -13.39
CA VAL A 41 0.93 -8.54 -14.33
C VAL A 41 1.71 -9.84 -14.49
N ALA A 42 1.27 -10.93 -13.88
CA ALA A 42 1.99 -12.21 -13.88
C ALA A 42 2.22 -12.76 -15.29
N HIS A 43 1.33 -12.45 -16.22
CA HIS A 43 1.46 -12.88 -17.61
C HIS A 43 2.57 -12.14 -18.38
N ARG A 44 3.09 -11.04 -17.81
CA ARG A 44 4.11 -10.20 -18.46
C ARG A 44 5.42 -10.13 -17.69
N ARG A 45 5.45 -10.65 -16.47
CA ARG A 45 6.59 -10.53 -15.57
C ARG A 45 6.98 -11.88 -15.00
N ALA A 46 8.28 -12.04 -14.72
CA ALA A 46 8.74 -13.22 -14.02
C ALA A 46 8.14 -13.28 -12.61
N ASP A 47 7.68 -14.47 -12.21
CA ASP A 47 7.15 -14.67 -10.87
C ASP A 47 8.30 -14.77 -9.88
N LYS A 48 8.46 -13.78 -9.05
CA LYS A 48 9.50 -13.74 -8.02
C LYS A 48 9.05 -12.87 -6.85
N ILE A 49 9.74 -12.99 -5.73
CA ILE A 49 9.48 -12.19 -4.54
C ILE A 49 10.48 -11.05 -4.51
N ARG A 50 9.97 -9.83 -4.32
CA ARG A 50 10.77 -8.62 -4.20
C ARG A 50 10.58 -8.04 -2.80
N LYS A 51 11.66 -7.52 -2.22
CA LYS A 51 11.60 -6.78 -0.96
C LYS A 51 11.60 -5.30 -1.28
N ARG A 52 10.68 -4.56 -0.68
CA ARG A 52 10.52 -3.12 -0.94
C ARG A 52 10.15 -2.40 0.35
N ASP A 53 10.80 -1.27 0.58
CA ASP A 53 10.61 -0.49 1.81
C ASP A 53 9.49 0.53 1.67
N VAL A 54 8.66 0.62 2.71
CA VAL A 54 7.74 1.74 2.91
C VAL A 54 8.49 2.79 3.69
N VAL A 55 8.76 3.93 3.06
CA VAL A 55 9.59 4.97 3.66
C VAL A 55 8.79 5.83 4.62
N SER A 56 7.63 6.31 4.18
CA SER A 56 6.77 7.15 5.02
C SER A 56 5.32 7.07 4.57
N ILE A 57 4.43 7.38 5.50
CA ILE A 57 3.00 7.55 5.23
C ILE A 57 2.59 8.82 5.96
N GLU A 58 2.05 9.79 5.22
CA GLU A 58 1.69 11.10 5.73
C GLU A 58 0.28 11.46 5.27
N ASN A 59 -0.24 12.56 5.83
CA ASN A 59 -1.54 13.13 5.42
C ASN A 59 -2.66 12.08 5.46
N ILE A 60 -2.71 11.31 6.53
CA ILE A 60 -3.73 10.27 6.70
C ILE A 60 -5.08 10.93 6.94
N GLU A 61 -6.00 10.70 6.03
CA GLU A 61 -7.38 11.18 6.14
C GLU A 61 -8.30 9.97 6.12
N VAL A 62 -9.17 9.88 7.11
CA VAL A 62 -10.13 8.77 7.22
C VAL A 62 -11.53 9.35 7.27
N ASP A 63 -12.40 8.88 6.40
CA ASP A 63 -13.80 9.31 6.34
C ASP A 63 -14.66 8.06 6.16
N GLY A 64 -15.25 7.60 7.26
CA GLY A 64 -16.04 6.38 7.26
C GLY A 64 -15.18 5.18 6.87
N ASN A 65 -15.55 4.52 5.79
CA ASN A 65 -14.83 3.35 5.29
C ASN A 65 -13.85 3.69 4.15
N GLU A 66 -13.55 4.98 3.95
CA GLU A 66 -12.54 5.40 2.98
C GLU A 66 -11.38 6.08 3.69
N ALA A 67 -10.21 5.92 3.13
CA ALA A 67 -9.00 6.56 3.63
C ALA A 67 -8.18 7.09 2.46
N GLN A 68 -7.41 8.14 2.72
CA GLN A 68 -6.46 8.70 1.76
C GLN A 68 -5.15 8.93 2.46
N ILE A 69 -4.07 8.60 1.78
CA ILE A 69 -2.71 8.74 2.32
C ILE A 69 -1.76 9.26 1.26
N LEU A 70 -0.68 9.89 1.71
CA LEU A 70 0.49 10.16 0.91
C LEU A 70 1.56 9.17 1.35
N VAL A 71 1.92 8.23 0.48
CA VAL A 71 2.89 7.18 0.80
C VAL A 71 4.15 7.35 -0.05
N ARG A 72 5.30 7.29 0.61
CA ARG A 72 6.60 7.26 -0.06
C ARG A 72 7.15 5.85 0.05
N VAL A 73 7.53 5.27 -1.08
CA VAL A 73 7.99 3.90 -1.18
C VAL A 73 9.25 3.80 -2.02
N GLN A 74 10.00 2.73 -1.80
CA GLN A 74 11.15 2.40 -2.64
C GLN A 74 10.70 2.18 -4.09
N SER A 75 11.54 2.59 -5.03
CA SER A 75 11.27 2.37 -6.46
C SER A 75 11.02 0.89 -6.74
N GLY A 76 10.03 0.62 -7.59
CA GLY A 76 9.66 -0.74 -7.95
C GLY A 76 8.64 -1.39 -7.02
N THR A 77 8.13 -0.65 -6.05
CA THR A 77 7.07 -1.14 -5.17
C THR A 77 5.73 -1.17 -5.93
N TYR A 78 5.00 -2.26 -5.77
CA TYR A 78 3.63 -2.38 -6.28
C TYR A 78 2.69 -1.79 -5.23
N VAL A 79 2.25 -0.56 -5.46
CA VAL A 79 1.56 0.25 -4.46
C VAL A 79 0.13 -0.20 -4.23
N LYS A 80 -0.56 -0.62 -5.29
CA LYS A 80 -1.92 -1.15 -5.15
C LYS A 80 -1.95 -2.38 -4.24
N GLU A 81 -0.97 -3.26 -4.42
CA GLU A 81 -0.86 -4.49 -3.66
C GLU A 81 -0.51 -4.25 -2.19
N LEU A 82 0.23 -3.18 -1.90
CA LEU A 82 0.44 -2.73 -0.52
C LEU A 82 -0.90 -2.52 0.19
N ILE A 83 -1.90 -2.03 -0.52
CA ILE A 83 -3.22 -1.76 0.04
C ILE A 83 -4.06 -3.03 0.09
N HIS A 84 -4.28 -3.70 -1.05
CA HIS A 84 -5.28 -4.79 -1.13
C HIS A 84 -4.72 -6.20 -0.90
N SER A 85 -3.40 -6.34 -0.72
CA SER A 85 -2.75 -7.63 -0.42
C SER A 85 -2.55 -8.56 -1.61
N ASP A 86 -3.40 -8.53 -2.62
CA ASP A 86 -3.37 -9.47 -3.74
C ASP A 86 -3.41 -10.92 -3.25
N GLY A 87 -4.38 -11.22 -2.36
CA GLY A 87 -4.57 -12.57 -1.84
C GLY A 87 -3.41 -13.08 -0.99
N GLY A 88 -2.69 -12.19 -0.32
CA GLY A 88 -1.53 -12.55 0.51
C GLY A 88 -0.21 -12.57 -0.25
N ARG A 89 -0.19 -12.15 -1.51
CA ARG A 89 1.06 -12.10 -2.28
C ARG A 89 1.93 -10.90 -1.85
N THR A 90 1.37 -9.89 -1.19
CA THR A 90 2.11 -8.82 -0.53
C THR A 90 1.94 -8.95 0.98
N VAL A 91 3.03 -9.05 1.73
CA VAL A 91 3.03 -9.21 3.18
C VAL A 91 4.11 -8.31 3.79
N PRO A 92 3.78 -7.50 4.81
CA PRO A 92 2.43 -7.20 5.26
C PRO A 92 1.68 -6.31 4.29
N SER A 93 0.38 -6.15 4.48
CA SER A 93 -0.45 -5.26 3.67
C SER A 93 -1.48 -4.58 4.57
N VAL A 94 -2.03 -3.47 4.07
CA VAL A 94 -3.07 -2.76 4.83
C VAL A 94 -4.28 -3.68 5.04
N ALA A 95 -4.75 -4.32 3.98
CA ALA A 95 -5.87 -5.25 4.06
C ALA A 95 -5.60 -6.41 5.03
N GLY A 96 -4.42 -6.98 4.96
CA GLY A 96 -4.05 -8.08 5.84
C GLY A 96 -4.03 -7.69 7.30
N LEU A 97 -3.47 -6.53 7.62
CA LEU A 97 -3.39 -6.05 9.00
C LEU A 97 -4.75 -5.59 9.55
N LEU A 98 -5.60 -5.04 8.69
CA LEU A 98 -6.97 -4.67 9.08
C LEU A 98 -7.90 -5.87 9.14
N GLU A 99 -7.50 -7.01 8.57
CA GLU A 99 -8.35 -8.19 8.41
C GLU A 99 -9.66 -7.84 7.68
N ALA A 100 -9.54 -7.02 6.63
CA ALA A 100 -10.66 -6.56 5.83
C ALA A 100 -10.21 -6.39 4.39
N GLU A 101 -11.11 -6.61 3.46
CA GLU A 101 -10.81 -6.35 2.06
C GLU A 101 -10.69 -4.85 1.82
N CYS A 102 -9.72 -4.47 1.00
CA CYS A 102 -9.52 -3.08 0.62
C CYS A 102 -9.48 -2.96 -0.89
N GLU A 103 -10.05 -1.88 -1.41
CA GLU A 103 -10.08 -1.59 -2.83
C GLU A 103 -9.47 -0.21 -3.08
N VAL A 104 -8.51 -0.14 -3.99
CA VAL A 104 -7.93 1.15 -4.38
C VAL A 104 -8.92 1.88 -5.27
N VAL A 105 -9.31 3.08 -4.86
CA VAL A 105 -10.25 3.94 -5.59
C VAL A 105 -9.50 4.84 -6.56
N SER A 106 -8.40 5.44 -6.10
CA SER A 106 -7.57 6.29 -6.97
C SER A 106 -6.11 6.23 -6.55
N LEU A 107 -5.23 6.44 -7.51
CA LEU A 107 -3.79 6.40 -7.31
C LEU A 107 -3.14 7.43 -8.20
N ASP A 108 -2.47 8.42 -7.60
CA ASP A 108 -1.77 9.48 -8.32
C ASP A 108 -0.30 9.50 -7.93
N VAL A 109 0.57 9.59 -8.93
CA VAL A 109 2.00 9.78 -8.69
C VAL A 109 2.21 11.26 -8.34
N GLU A 110 2.76 11.51 -7.15
CA GLU A 110 2.98 12.88 -6.68
C GLU A 110 4.41 13.32 -6.93
N ASP A 111 5.39 12.46 -6.69
CA ASP A 111 6.79 12.82 -6.85
C ASP A 111 7.66 11.60 -7.13
N VAL A 112 8.78 11.87 -7.81
CA VAL A 112 9.87 10.91 -7.99
C VAL A 112 11.08 11.55 -7.30
N HIS A 113 11.52 10.95 -6.21
CA HIS A 113 12.59 11.53 -5.41
C HIS A 113 13.95 11.11 -5.97
N ALA A 114 14.63 12.03 -6.62
CA ALA A 114 15.98 11.79 -7.14
C ALA A 114 16.98 11.68 -5.99
N ASP A 115 17.94 10.78 -6.15
CA ASP A 115 19.03 10.61 -5.20
C ASP A 115 20.03 11.77 -5.27
#